data_1c1d1c87d089808970487a824434e491
#
_entry.id   1c1d1c87d089808970487a824434e491
#
_cell.length_a   1.000
_cell.length_b   1.000
_cell.length_c   1.000
_cell.angle_alpha   90.00
_cell.angle_beta   90.00
_cell.angle_gamma   90.00
#
_symmetry.space_group_name_H-M   'P 1'
#
loop_
_entity.id
_entity.type
_entity.pdbx_description
1 polymer ?
#
loop_
_entity_poly.entity_id
_entity_poly.type
_entity_poly.pdbx_seq_one_letter_code
_entity_poly.pdbx_strand_id
1 'polypeptide(L)'
;MVLQFKAYPLLLQHQFTVSGCSRSQTPDVLITLSHDGVTGYGEASMPPYLGESIDSVINFLSQVDLSTFTDPLQTDDILSYVMHLDEQTTFSHLPGRDGHNFAAKAAIDIALHDLQGRLLGQPLWRLFGLNPSRCTYTTYTIGIDTPDVVRQKVREVEGRFGRLKVKVGVPGDRELIRAIRSVTDVPLTVDANQGWSSPAQALDEIDWLRSQGVIMVEQPLPKDHLDDLRRVTEASPLPIILDESVQGPQDVERLVGCCHGINIKLMKCGGLAPARLMIQMARLHGMQVMLGCMTETSCAVTAAAQLAPYADYLDLDGHLLISNDPFSDGMQVIDGRVTLQQGNGLGITVKSPSFTFSA
;
A
#
# COMPACT_ATOMS: atom_id res chain seq x y z
N MET A 1 1.27 26.89 7.84
CA MET A 1 0.90 25.56 8.37
C MET A 1 1.94 25.07 9.38
N VAL A 2 1.55 24.24 10.34
CA VAL A 2 2.47 23.68 11.37
C VAL A 2 2.56 22.17 11.17
N LEU A 3 3.76 21.68 10.88
CA LEU A 3 4.08 20.26 10.75
C LEU A 3 4.64 19.74 12.09
N GLN A 4 4.09 18.64 12.60
CA GLN A 4 4.63 17.90 13.73
C GLN A 4 4.75 16.42 13.35
N PHE A 5 5.73 15.72 13.91
CA PHE A 5 5.96 14.32 13.61
C PHE A 5 6.50 13.54 14.81
N LYS A 6 6.27 12.23 14.82
CA LYS A 6 6.65 11.34 15.91
C LYS A 6 6.95 9.94 15.39
N ALA A 7 8.07 9.37 15.81
CA ALA A 7 8.33 7.95 15.62
C ALA A 7 7.26 7.10 16.31
N TYR A 8 6.70 6.16 15.58
CA TYR A 8 5.62 5.29 16.07
C TYR A 8 5.76 3.86 15.54
N PRO A 9 6.70 3.05 16.06
CA PRO A 9 6.87 1.68 15.59
C PRO A 9 5.57 0.88 15.74
N LEU A 10 5.14 0.25 14.65
CA LEU A 10 3.94 -0.58 14.59
C LEU A 10 4.25 -1.96 15.14
N LEU A 11 3.48 -2.41 16.12
CA LEU A 11 3.60 -3.73 16.74
C LEU A 11 2.72 -4.72 16.01
N LEU A 12 3.30 -5.78 15.45
CA LEU A 12 2.56 -6.81 14.75
C LEU A 12 1.81 -7.72 15.73
N GLN A 13 0.58 -8.11 15.38
CA GLN A 13 -0.20 -9.10 16.16
C GLN A 13 0.44 -10.48 16.12
N HIS A 14 1.05 -10.83 14.98
CA HIS A 14 1.80 -12.07 14.76
C HIS A 14 3.11 -11.75 14.05
N GLN A 15 4.10 -12.62 14.22
CA GLN A 15 5.33 -12.52 13.45
C GLN A 15 4.99 -12.60 11.95
N PHE A 16 5.42 -11.61 11.19
CA PHE A 16 5.16 -11.55 9.76
C PHE A 16 6.40 -11.99 8.99
N THR A 17 6.24 -13.07 8.22
CA THR A 17 7.31 -13.66 7.44
C THR A 17 6.99 -13.54 5.96
N VAL A 18 7.87 -12.90 5.20
CA VAL A 18 7.95 -12.90 3.73
C VAL A 18 9.26 -13.53 3.31
N SER A 19 9.42 -13.81 2.02
CA SER A 19 10.67 -14.37 1.49
C SER A 19 11.89 -13.57 1.98
N GLY A 20 12.72 -14.16 2.84
CA GLY A 20 13.97 -13.58 3.34
C GLY A 20 13.89 -12.62 4.53
N CYS A 21 12.70 -12.30 5.06
CA CYS A 21 12.57 -11.38 6.20
C CYS A 21 11.45 -11.80 7.15
N SER A 22 11.77 -11.80 8.46
CA SER A 22 10.79 -12.04 9.53
C SER A 22 10.87 -10.92 10.56
N ARG A 23 9.72 -10.34 10.96
CA ARG A 23 9.68 -9.20 11.88
C ARG A 23 8.47 -9.24 12.82
N SER A 24 8.61 -8.62 14.00
CA SER A 24 7.54 -8.41 14.98
C SER A 24 7.08 -6.96 15.07
N GLN A 25 7.79 -6.04 14.40
CA GLN A 25 7.44 -4.63 14.31
C GLN A 25 7.84 -4.04 12.96
N THR A 26 7.18 -2.94 12.57
CA THR A 26 7.53 -2.15 11.38
C THR A 26 7.89 -0.73 11.82
N PRO A 27 9.02 -0.16 11.34
CA PRO A 27 9.32 1.26 11.55
C PRO A 27 8.24 2.13 10.94
N ASP A 28 7.83 3.16 11.69
CA ASP A 28 6.80 4.09 11.24
C ASP A 28 6.99 5.48 11.88
N VAL A 29 6.55 6.51 11.16
CA VAL A 29 6.49 7.91 11.64
C VAL A 29 5.12 8.47 11.31
N LEU A 30 4.41 8.89 12.35
CA LEU A 30 3.14 9.59 12.20
C LEU A 30 3.36 11.10 12.19
N ILE A 31 2.58 11.81 11.38
CA ILE A 31 2.65 13.27 11.28
C ILE A 31 1.28 13.92 11.46
N THR A 32 1.30 15.17 11.87
CA THR A 32 0.16 16.09 11.80
C THR A 32 0.53 17.33 11.01
N LEU A 33 -0.42 17.83 10.25
CA LEU A 33 -0.35 19.12 9.58
C LEU A 33 -1.54 19.97 10.02
N SER A 34 -1.26 21.09 10.71
CA SER A 34 -2.30 21.94 11.31
C SER A 34 -2.35 23.31 10.66
N HIS A 35 -3.56 23.81 10.42
CA HIS A 35 -3.85 25.15 9.92
C HIS A 35 -5.19 25.63 10.47
N ASP A 36 -5.24 26.86 11.01
CA ASP A 36 -6.45 27.50 11.54
C ASP A 36 -7.28 26.63 12.52
N GLY A 37 -6.58 25.88 13.39
CA GLY A 37 -7.21 25.01 14.38
C GLY A 37 -7.72 23.67 13.83
N VAL A 38 -7.56 23.40 12.53
CA VAL A 38 -7.88 22.12 11.91
C VAL A 38 -6.58 21.31 11.73
N THR A 39 -6.65 19.99 11.96
CA THR A 39 -5.49 19.09 11.87
C THR A 39 -5.78 17.95 10.93
N GLY A 40 -4.90 17.77 9.94
CA GLY A 40 -4.82 16.58 9.10
C GLY A 40 -3.74 15.63 9.59
N TYR A 41 -3.88 14.34 9.30
CA TYR A 41 -3.00 13.26 9.74
C TYR A 41 -2.34 12.57 8.54
N GLY A 42 -1.09 12.15 8.72
CA GLY A 42 -0.33 11.40 7.74
C GLY A 42 0.58 10.37 8.39
N GLU A 43 1.09 9.47 7.60
CA GLU A 43 1.86 8.31 8.03
C GLU A 43 2.96 7.98 7.03
N ALA A 44 4.14 7.65 7.53
CA ALA A 44 5.28 7.13 6.79
C ALA A 44 5.64 5.75 7.31
N SER A 45 5.13 4.69 6.68
CA SER A 45 5.52 3.31 6.99
C SER A 45 6.72 2.89 6.13
N MET A 46 7.77 2.38 6.79
CA MET A 46 9.07 2.09 6.19
C MET A 46 9.49 0.64 6.40
N PRO A 47 8.90 -0.34 5.68
CA PRO A 47 9.43 -1.70 5.74
C PRO A 47 10.91 -1.71 5.36
N PRO A 48 11.75 -2.54 6.03
CA PRO A 48 13.22 -2.48 5.87
C PRO A 48 13.73 -2.60 4.42
N TYR A 49 12.97 -3.27 3.56
CA TYR A 49 13.34 -3.47 2.15
C TYR A 49 13.12 -2.25 1.25
N LEU A 50 12.53 -1.17 1.77
CA LEU A 50 12.38 0.09 1.03
C LEU A 50 13.60 1.01 1.16
N GLY A 51 14.53 0.71 2.07
CA GLY A 51 15.77 1.47 2.23
C GLY A 51 15.64 2.78 3.01
N GLU A 52 14.44 3.13 3.50
CA GLU A 52 14.18 4.26 4.40
C GLU A 52 14.15 3.78 5.86
N SER A 53 14.38 4.71 6.79
CA SER A 53 14.39 4.45 8.23
C SER A 53 13.69 5.58 8.99
N ILE A 54 13.35 5.36 10.27
CA ILE A 54 12.82 6.41 11.14
C ILE A 54 13.74 7.64 11.11
N ASP A 55 15.05 7.44 11.20
CA ASP A 55 16.03 8.53 11.21
C ASP A 55 16.05 9.30 9.88
N SER A 56 16.00 8.60 8.72
CA SER A 56 15.97 9.26 7.42
C SER A 56 14.70 10.08 7.23
N VAL A 57 13.55 9.54 7.63
CA VAL A 57 12.25 10.22 7.55
C VAL A 57 12.21 11.44 8.48
N ILE A 58 12.61 11.29 9.75
CA ILE A 58 12.66 12.40 10.72
C ILE A 58 13.64 13.48 10.24
N ASN A 59 14.80 13.11 9.74
CA ASN A 59 15.78 14.07 9.23
C ASN A 59 15.21 14.87 8.04
N PHE A 60 14.53 14.21 7.12
CA PHE A 60 13.88 14.90 6.00
C PHE A 60 12.75 15.82 6.50
N LEU A 61 11.83 15.31 7.32
CA LEU A 61 10.70 16.09 7.85
C LEU A 61 11.17 17.33 8.66
N SER A 62 12.31 17.25 9.34
CA SER A 62 12.90 18.37 10.09
C SER A 62 13.38 19.53 9.20
N GLN A 63 13.53 19.30 7.91
CA GLN A 63 13.95 20.32 6.93
C GLN A 63 12.75 20.94 6.21
N VAL A 64 11.56 20.35 6.34
CA VAL A 64 10.34 20.82 5.68
C VAL A 64 9.76 22.01 6.43
N ASP A 65 9.80 23.20 5.82
CA ASP A 65 9.16 24.40 6.35
C ASP A 65 7.91 24.77 5.55
N LEU A 66 6.75 24.45 6.09
CA LEU A 66 5.46 24.78 5.50
C LEU A 66 4.83 26.07 6.07
N SER A 67 5.54 26.82 6.91
CA SER A 67 5.05 28.07 7.53
C SER A 67 4.80 29.17 6.52
N THR A 68 5.50 29.15 5.40
CA THR A 68 5.38 30.14 4.32
C THR A 68 4.12 29.95 3.46
N PHE A 69 3.51 28.77 3.48
CA PHE A 69 2.27 28.49 2.76
C PHE A 69 1.06 28.90 3.61
N THR A 70 0.36 29.92 3.17
CA THR A 70 -0.81 30.50 3.88
C THR A 70 -2.13 29.87 3.47
N ASP A 71 -2.18 29.19 2.32
CA ASP A 71 -3.36 28.51 1.82
C ASP A 71 -3.07 26.99 1.62
N PRO A 72 -3.59 26.11 2.48
CA PRO A 72 -3.38 24.68 2.37
C PRO A 72 -4.06 24.05 1.12
N LEU A 73 -4.87 24.78 0.37
CA LEU A 73 -5.50 24.31 -0.86
C LEU A 73 -4.57 24.40 -2.10
N GLN A 74 -3.43 25.08 -1.97
CA GLN A 74 -2.39 25.16 -3.01
C GLN A 74 -1.57 23.86 -3.05
N THR A 75 -2.24 22.74 -3.36
CA THR A 75 -1.65 21.38 -3.29
C THR A 75 -0.41 21.24 -4.14
N ASP A 76 -0.47 21.68 -5.41
CA ASP A 76 0.63 21.51 -6.36
C ASP A 76 1.87 22.29 -5.95
N ASP A 77 1.72 23.52 -5.44
CA ASP A 77 2.85 24.34 -5.00
C ASP A 77 3.52 23.74 -3.76
N ILE A 78 2.71 23.25 -2.79
CA ILE A 78 3.21 22.64 -1.56
C ILE A 78 3.94 21.32 -1.86
N LEU A 79 3.34 20.44 -2.65
CA LEU A 79 3.96 19.16 -2.99
C LEU A 79 5.17 19.34 -3.90
N SER A 80 5.17 20.32 -4.82
CA SER A 80 6.34 20.68 -5.63
C SER A 80 7.50 21.16 -4.77
N TYR A 81 7.23 21.97 -3.74
CA TYR A 81 8.24 22.39 -2.77
C TYR A 81 8.85 21.17 -2.04
N VAL A 82 8.02 20.23 -1.56
CA VAL A 82 8.48 19.01 -0.87
C VAL A 82 9.30 18.13 -1.79
N MET A 83 8.90 17.99 -3.06
CA MET A 83 9.65 17.22 -4.06
C MET A 83 11.02 17.86 -4.36
N HIS A 84 11.05 19.18 -4.55
CA HIS A 84 12.30 19.91 -4.80
C HIS A 84 13.26 19.84 -3.60
N LEU A 85 12.76 19.92 -2.38
CA LEU A 85 13.56 19.72 -1.18
C LEU A 85 14.16 18.31 -1.13
N ASP A 86 13.42 17.28 -1.49
CA ASP A 86 13.90 15.88 -1.55
C ASP A 86 15.03 15.74 -2.57
N GLU A 87 14.91 16.36 -3.74
CA GLU A 87 15.95 16.36 -4.77
C GLU A 87 17.27 17.01 -4.27
N GLN A 88 17.18 18.07 -3.49
CA GLN A 88 18.33 18.77 -2.91
C GLN A 88 18.98 18.02 -1.75
N THR A 89 18.19 17.23 -1.02
CA THR A 89 18.62 16.53 0.20
C THR A 89 18.89 15.03 -0.03
N THR A 90 18.96 14.60 -1.29
CA THR A 90 19.21 13.21 -1.67
C THR A 90 20.46 12.66 -0.99
N PHE A 91 20.27 11.66 -0.13
CA PHE A 91 21.36 10.99 0.58
C PHE A 91 21.90 9.82 -0.25
N SER A 92 23.01 10.04 -0.94
CA SER A 92 23.66 9.06 -1.82
C SER A 92 24.10 7.75 -1.17
N HIS A 93 23.87 7.57 0.13
CA HIS A 93 24.28 6.40 0.91
C HIS A 93 23.11 5.62 1.51
N LEU A 94 21.86 5.98 1.24
CA LEU A 94 20.73 5.15 1.65
C LEU A 94 20.59 3.97 0.67
N PRO A 95 20.64 2.73 1.14
CA PRO A 95 20.45 1.58 0.27
C PRO A 95 19.04 1.54 -0.29
N GLY A 96 18.89 1.39 -1.58
CA GLY A 96 17.69 0.87 -2.23
C GLY A 96 16.84 1.83 -3.02
N ARG A 97 16.90 3.17 -2.88
CA ARG A 97 16.00 4.09 -3.60
C ARG A 97 16.62 5.41 -4.03
N ASP A 98 17.86 5.39 -4.46
CA ASP A 98 18.60 6.59 -4.92
C ASP A 98 18.60 7.75 -3.91
N GLY A 99 18.43 7.43 -2.62
CA GLY A 99 18.45 8.38 -1.51
C GLY A 99 17.17 9.20 -1.29
N HIS A 100 16.10 8.91 -2.01
CA HIS A 100 14.83 9.64 -1.89
C HIS A 100 13.97 9.19 -0.69
N ASN A 101 13.16 10.13 -0.16
CA ASN A 101 12.30 9.96 1.01
C ASN A 101 10.82 9.78 0.62
N PHE A 102 10.46 8.70 -0.04
CA PHE A 102 9.10 8.48 -0.54
C PHE A 102 8.06 8.31 0.57
N ALA A 103 8.40 7.61 1.67
CA ALA A 103 7.49 7.46 2.79
C ALA A 103 7.23 8.80 3.50
N ALA A 104 8.26 9.64 3.68
CA ALA A 104 8.09 10.98 4.25
C ALA A 104 7.23 11.88 3.34
N LYS A 105 7.44 11.83 2.02
CA LYS A 105 6.59 12.55 1.04
C LYS A 105 5.15 12.05 1.10
N ALA A 106 4.94 10.74 1.19
CA ALA A 106 3.60 10.16 1.33
C ALA A 106 2.90 10.65 2.59
N ALA A 107 3.62 10.73 3.73
CA ALA A 107 3.05 11.24 4.96
C ALA A 107 2.58 12.70 4.81
N ILE A 108 3.40 13.58 4.21
CA ILE A 108 3.02 14.99 3.98
C ILE A 108 1.82 15.09 3.02
N ASP A 109 1.84 14.36 1.92
CA ASP A 109 0.77 14.33 0.93
C ASP A 109 -0.55 13.87 1.56
N ILE A 110 -0.53 12.77 2.33
CA ILE A 110 -1.71 12.25 3.03
C ILE A 110 -2.25 13.28 4.03
N ALA A 111 -1.36 13.86 4.86
CA ALA A 111 -1.76 14.85 5.87
C ALA A 111 -2.34 16.13 5.24
N LEU A 112 -1.78 16.58 4.12
CA LEU A 112 -2.26 17.74 3.39
C LEU A 112 -3.67 17.49 2.83
N HIS A 113 -3.88 16.36 2.18
CA HIS A 113 -5.21 16.01 1.66
C HIS A 113 -6.24 15.81 2.78
N ASP A 114 -5.86 15.18 3.91
CA ASP A 114 -6.75 15.04 5.07
C ASP A 114 -7.13 16.42 5.64
N LEU A 115 -6.15 17.31 5.79
CA LEU A 115 -6.37 18.69 6.22
C LEU A 115 -7.34 19.42 5.28
N GLN A 116 -7.13 19.34 3.97
CA GLN A 116 -8.01 19.95 2.97
C GLN A 116 -9.45 19.41 3.07
N GLY A 117 -9.61 18.11 3.15
CA GLY A 117 -10.93 17.50 3.29
C GLY A 117 -11.65 17.94 4.57
N ARG A 118 -10.91 18.09 5.68
CA ARG A 118 -11.44 18.59 6.96
C ARG A 118 -11.81 20.07 6.89
N LEU A 119 -10.99 20.91 6.29
CA LEU A 119 -11.25 22.34 6.08
C LEU A 119 -12.49 22.56 5.19
N LEU A 120 -12.62 21.77 4.14
CA LEU A 120 -13.74 21.84 3.20
C LEU A 120 -15.01 21.11 3.69
N GLY A 121 -14.93 20.38 4.81
CA GLY A 121 -16.06 19.62 5.35
C GLY A 121 -16.51 18.46 4.44
N GLN A 122 -15.57 17.85 3.69
CA GLN A 122 -15.88 16.81 2.72
C GLN A 122 -14.94 15.61 2.85
N PRO A 123 -15.42 14.37 2.60
CA PRO A 123 -14.55 13.21 2.46
C PRO A 123 -13.70 13.30 1.19
N LEU A 124 -12.47 12.74 1.23
CA LEU A 124 -11.54 12.84 0.10
C LEU A 124 -12.05 12.18 -1.17
N TRP A 125 -12.69 11.01 -1.09
CA TRP A 125 -13.25 10.37 -2.28
C TRP A 125 -14.22 11.28 -3.04
N ARG A 126 -14.96 12.15 -2.31
CA ARG A 126 -15.88 13.12 -2.91
C ARG A 126 -15.13 14.27 -3.56
N LEU A 127 -14.07 14.79 -2.92
CA LEU A 127 -13.21 15.83 -3.51
C LEU A 127 -12.51 15.30 -4.77
N PHE A 128 -12.20 14.02 -4.83
CA PHE A 128 -11.64 13.38 -6.01
C PHE A 128 -12.68 13.05 -7.09
N GLY A 129 -13.97 13.33 -6.85
CA GLY A 129 -15.05 13.08 -7.79
C GLY A 129 -15.39 11.59 -7.95
N LEU A 130 -15.12 10.75 -6.93
CA LEU A 130 -15.29 9.31 -6.99
C LEU A 130 -16.63 8.83 -6.45
N ASN A 131 -17.09 7.70 -6.94
CA ASN A 131 -18.29 7.03 -6.46
C ASN A 131 -17.91 5.85 -5.53
N PRO A 132 -18.15 5.95 -4.20
CA PRO A 132 -17.74 4.93 -3.24
C PRO A 132 -18.45 3.58 -3.44
N SER A 133 -19.60 3.54 -4.15
CA SER A 133 -20.28 2.27 -4.46
C SER A 133 -19.48 1.37 -5.43
N ARG A 134 -18.44 1.90 -6.07
CA ARG A 134 -17.56 1.15 -6.99
C ARG A 134 -16.41 0.42 -6.27
N CYS A 135 -16.23 0.61 -4.96
CA CYS A 135 -15.23 -0.15 -4.21
C CYS A 135 -15.47 -1.65 -4.35
N THR A 136 -14.39 -2.40 -4.49
CA THR A 136 -14.41 -3.86 -4.64
C THR A 136 -14.00 -4.56 -3.34
N TYR A 137 -13.84 -5.87 -3.39
CA TYR A 137 -13.34 -6.68 -2.28
C TYR A 137 -11.87 -6.39 -2.03
N THR A 138 -11.49 -6.25 -0.74
CA THR A 138 -10.08 -6.35 -0.34
C THR A 138 -9.72 -7.80 -0.05
N THR A 139 -8.43 -8.11 -0.10
CA THR A 139 -7.90 -9.39 0.35
C THR A 139 -7.61 -9.36 1.85
N TYR A 140 -7.46 -10.55 2.42
CA TYR A 140 -6.76 -10.76 3.69
C TYR A 140 -5.53 -11.63 3.42
N THR A 141 -4.38 -11.19 3.90
CA THR A 141 -3.10 -11.82 3.59
C THR A 141 -2.82 -13.01 4.50
N ILE A 142 -2.62 -14.16 3.89
CA ILE A 142 -2.14 -15.39 4.52
C ILE A 142 -0.63 -15.49 4.28
N GLY A 143 0.16 -15.27 5.32
CA GLY A 143 1.62 -15.42 5.28
C GLY A 143 2.04 -16.88 5.19
N ILE A 144 3.31 -17.10 4.83
CA ILE A 144 3.93 -18.44 4.77
C ILE A 144 4.01 -19.01 6.19
N ASP A 145 3.47 -20.23 6.37
CA ASP A 145 3.46 -20.95 7.65
C ASP A 145 3.25 -22.45 7.39
N THR A 146 3.17 -23.26 8.46
CA THR A 146 2.81 -24.67 8.32
C THR A 146 1.37 -24.84 7.83
N PRO A 147 1.06 -25.95 7.13
CA PRO A 147 -0.30 -26.19 6.59
C PRO A 147 -1.40 -26.12 7.65
N ASP A 148 -1.13 -26.56 8.89
CA ASP A 148 -2.12 -26.53 9.99
C ASP A 148 -2.41 -25.10 10.46
N VAL A 149 -1.37 -24.28 10.64
CA VAL A 149 -1.51 -22.88 11.01
C VAL A 149 -2.24 -22.09 9.94
N VAL A 150 -1.92 -22.36 8.67
CA VAL A 150 -2.61 -21.70 7.54
C VAL A 150 -4.09 -22.07 7.50
N ARG A 151 -4.45 -23.34 7.67
CA ARG A 151 -5.87 -23.75 7.78
C ARG A 151 -6.59 -23.04 8.92
N GLN A 152 -5.92 -22.87 10.06
CA GLN A 152 -6.48 -22.15 11.20
C GLN A 152 -6.72 -20.66 10.83
N LYS A 153 -5.70 -19.97 10.29
CA LYS A 153 -5.81 -18.55 9.87
C LYS A 153 -6.96 -18.33 8.88
N VAL A 154 -7.12 -19.23 7.91
CA VAL A 154 -8.23 -19.15 6.95
C VAL A 154 -9.60 -19.26 7.63
N ARG A 155 -9.76 -20.20 8.58
CA ARG A 155 -11.01 -20.34 9.35
C ARG A 155 -11.34 -19.12 10.21
N GLU A 156 -10.33 -18.47 10.78
CA GLU A 156 -10.50 -17.27 11.62
C GLU A 156 -11.08 -16.09 10.83
N VAL A 157 -10.90 -16.06 9.52
CA VAL A 157 -11.39 -14.99 8.63
C VAL A 157 -12.54 -15.44 7.71
N GLU A 158 -13.02 -16.68 7.89
CA GLU A 158 -14.11 -17.22 7.10
C GLU A 158 -15.38 -16.34 7.18
N GLY A 159 -15.99 -16.08 6.02
CA GLY A 159 -17.16 -15.21 5.90
C GLY A 159 -16.89 -13.71 6.04
N ARG A 160 -15.67 -13.31 6.44
CA ARG A 160 -15.32 -11.89 6.59
C ARG A 160 -14.67 -11.29 5.34
N PHE A 161 -14.01 -12.12 4.53
CA PHE A 161 -13.31 -11.69 3.32
C PHE A 161 -13.76 -12.52 2.12
N GLY A 162 -14.09 -11.84 1.04
CA GLY A 162 -14.49 -12.47 -0.23
C GLY A 162 -13.30 -12.87 -1.11
N ARG A 163 -12.07 -12.59 -0.68
CA ARG A 163 -10.82 -12.94 -1.35
C ARG A 163 -9.70 -13.09 -0.33
N LEU A 164 -8.75 -14.01 -0.57
CA LEU A 164 -7.55 -14.16 0.23
C LEU A 164 -6.32 -13.93 -0.65
N LYS A 165 -5.29 -13.28 -0.10
CA LYS A 165 -3.97 -13.17 -0.70
C LYS A 165 -3.04 -14.18 -0.05
N VAL A 166 -2.32 -14.96 -0.85
CA VAL A 166 -1.39 -15.99 -0.36
C VAL A 166 0.02 -15.68 -0.82
N LYS A 167 0.95 -15.62 0.12
CA LYS A 167 2.37 -15.49 -0.19
C LYS A 167 2.90 -16.83 -0.68
N VAL A 168 3.56 -16.79 -1.86
CA VAL A 168 4.18 -17.93 -2.54
C VAL A 168 5.59 -17.56 -3.01
N GLY A 169 6.25 -18.39 -3.82
CA GLY A 169 7.62 -18.13 -4.30
C GLY A 169 8.67 -18.88 -3.49
N VAL A 170 8.26 -19.84 -2.66
CA VAL A 170 9.13 -20.68 -1.84
C VAL A 170 8.82 -22.17 -2.02
N PRO A 171 9.75 -23.08 -1.69
CA PRO A 171 9.45 -24.51 -1.70
C PRO A 171 8.26 -24.86 -0.79
N GLY A 172 7.33 -25.67 -1.29
CA GLY A 172 6.14 -26.11 -0.53
C GLY A 172 4.86 -25.32 -0.85
N ASP A 173 4.89 -24.34 -1.74
CA ASP A 173 3.75 -23.51 -2.11
C ASP A 173 2.51 -24.32 -2.54
N ARG A 174 2.69 -25.36 -3.34
CA ARG A 174 1.57 -26.22 -3.80
C ARG A 174 0.91 -26.97 -2.62
N GLU A 175 1.68 -27.35 -1.60
CA GLU A 175 1.13 -27.94 -0.36
C GLU A 175 0.34 -26.90 0.44
N LEU A 176 0.87 -25.69 0.56
CA LEU A 176 0.21 -24.57 1.22
C LEU A 176 -1.14 -24.24 0.58
N ILE A 177 -1.17 -24.10 -0.75
CA ILE A 177 -2.41 -23.84 -1.51
C ILE A 177 -3.42 -24.98 -1.35
N ARG A 178 -2.99 -26.27 -1.38
CA ARG A 178 -3.88 -27.40 -1.12
C ARG A 178 -4.45 -27.36 0.31
N ALA A 179 -3.64 -26.97 1.30
CA ALA A 179 -4.10 -26.81 2.67
C ALA A 179 -5.19 -25.74 2.78
N ILE A 180 -5.03 -24.59 2.11
CA ILE A 180 -6.05 -23.53 2.05
C ILE A 180 -7.32 -24.09 1.37
N ARG A 181 -7.20 -24.73 0.22
CA ARG A 181 -8.33 -25.28 -0.53
C ARG A 181 -9.08 -26.38 0.21
N SER A 182 -8.43 -27.06 1.15
CA SER A 182 -9.13 -28.05 2.00
C SER A 182 -10.15 -27.44 2.97
N VAL A 183 -10.15 -26.11 3.13
CA VAL A 183 -11.01 -25.41 4.11
C VAL A 183 -11.80 -24.23 3.52
N THR A 184 -11.53 -23.82 2.26
CA THR A 184 -12.28 -22.71 1.64
C THR A 184 -12.23 -22.77 0.11
N ASP A 185 -13.32 -22.31 -0.54
CA ASP A 185 -13.42 -22.10 -1.99
C ASP A 185 -13.33 -20.63 -2.39
N VAL A 186 -13.04 -19.73 -1.44
CA VAL A 186 -12.90 -18.27 -1.69
C VAL A 186 -11.81 -18.04 -2.76
N PRO A 187 -12.03 -17.17 -3.77
CA PRO A 187 -11.01 -16.81 -4.75
C PRO A 187 -9.69 -16.38 -4.11
N LEU A 188 -8.58 -16.89 -4.63
CA LEU A 188 -7.24 -16.54 -4.17
C LEU A 188 -6.56 -15.60 -5.16
N THR A 189 -5.81 -14.64 -4.62
CA THR A 189 -4.70 -13.98 -5.29
C THR A 189 -3.40 -14.50 -4.72
N VAL A 190 -2.35 -14.59 -5.50
CA VAL A 190 -1.04 -15.02 -5.01
C VAL A 190 0.00 -13.95 -5.26
N ASP A 191 0.94 -13.84 -4.34
CA ASP A 191 2.07 -12.93 -4.44
C ASP A 191 3.37 -13.74 -4.30
N ALA A 192 4.10 -13.84 -5.40
CA ALA A 192 5.34 -14.58 -5.46
C ALA A 192 6.54 -13.78 -4.93
N ASN A 193 6.38 -12.49 -4.70
CA ASN A 193 7.45 -11.60 -4.22
C ASN A 193 8.79 -11.85 -4.93
N GLN A 194 8.76 -11.95 -6.27
CA GLN A 194 9.93 -12.22 -7.12
C GLN A 194 10.52 -13.65 -6.96
N GLY A 195 9.79 -14.59 -6.37
CA GLY A 195 10.33 -15.87 -5.90
C GLY A 195 10.58 -16.91 -7.00
N TRP A 196 10.04 -16.73 -8.22
CA TRP A 196 10.29 -17.68 -9.30
C TRP A 196 11.49 -17.24 -10.15
N SER A 197 12.28 -18.22 -10.62
CA SER A 197 13.60 -17.95 -11.20
C SER A 197 13.62 -17.85 -12.73
N SER A 198 12.54 -18.27 -13.40
CA SER A 198 12.47 -18.28 -14.86
C SER A 198 11.03 -18.21 -15.39
N PRO A 199 10.82 -17.74 -16.63
CA PRO A 199 9.50 -17.74 -17.26
C PRO A 199 8.86 -19.13 -17.33
N ALA A 200 9.65 -20.18 -17.59
CA ALA A 200 9.14 -21.55 -17.66
C ALA A 200 8.59 -22.04 -16.31
N GLN A 201 9.32 -21.78 -15.22
CA GLN A 201 8.85 -22.07 -13.87
C GLN A 201 7.59 -21.27 -13.54
N ALA A 202 7.61 -19.96 -13.81
CA ALA A 202 6.47 -19.10 -13.53
C ALA A 202 5.20 -19.58 -14.23
N LEU A 203 5.27 -19.95 -15.52
CA LEU A 203 4.12 -20.42 -16.29
C LEU A 203 3.61 -21.78 -15.81
N ASP A 204 4.49 -22.71 -15.40
CA ASP A 204 4.07 -24.00 -14.81
C ASP A 204 3.32 -23.80 -13.49
N GLU A 205 3.83 -22.90 -12.62
CA GLU A 205 3.16 -22.58 -11.36
C GLU A 205 1.82 -21.86 -11.61
N ILE A 206 1.77 -20.91 -12.55
CA ILE A 206 0.55 -20.16 -12.89
C ILE A 206 -0.54 -21.09 -13.43
N ASP A 207 -0.22 -22.02 -14.31
CA ASP A 207 -1.20 -22.99 -14.84
C ASP A 207 -1.76 -23.87 -13.73
N TRP A 208 -0.89 -24.36 -12.84
CA TRP A 208 -1.34 -25.13 -11.69
C TRP A 208 -2.20 -24.30 -10.74
N LEU A 209 -1.77 -23.05 -10.38
CA LEU A 209 -2.50 -22.13 -9.51
C LEU A 209 -3.88 -21.79 -10.06
N ARG A 210 -4.00 -21.58 -11.38
CA ARG A 210 -5.28 -21.41 -12.05
C ARG A 210 -6.24 -22.57 -11.78
N SER A 211 -5.74 -23.81 -11.83
CA SER A 211 -6.54 -25.01 -11.53
C SER A 211 -7.01 -25.06 -10.07
N GLN A 212 -6.35 -24.30 -9.19
CA GLN A 212 -6.70 -24.16 -7.78
C GLN A 212 -7.60 -22.92 -7.49
N GLY A 213 -8.16 -22.26 -8.51
CA GLY A 213 -9.05 -21.11 -8.35
C GLY A 213 -8.33 -19.81 -7.99
N VAL A 214 -7.03 -19.71 -8.28
CA VAL A 214 -6.30 -18.42 -8.25
C VAL A 214 -6.78 -17.55 -9.41
N ILE A 215 -6.98 -16.27 -9.15
CA ILE A 215 -7.55 -15.31 -10.11
C ILE A 215 -6.54 -14.24 -10.56
N MET A 216 -5.39 -14.12 -9.92
CA MET A 216 -4.36 -13.13 -10.24
C MET A 216 -3.03 -13.52 -9.59
N VAL A 217 -1.92 -13.20 -10.25
CA VAL A 217 -0.55 -13.41 -9.76
C VAL A 217 0.17 -12.08 -9.66
N GLU A 218 0.76 -11.82 -8.49
CA GLU A 218 1.55 -10.63 -8.22
C GLU A 218 3.04 -10.96 -8.26
N GLN A 219 3.83 -10.11 -8.92
CA GLN A 219 5.29 -10.10 -9.05
C GLN A 219 5.94 -11.49 -9.13
N PRO A 220 5.74 -12.22 -10.23
CA PRO A 220 6.23 -13.60 -10.39
C PRO A 220 7.75 -13.72 -10.44
N LEU A 221 8.42 -12.77 -11.11
CA LEU A 221 9.87 -12.79 -11.39
C LEU A 221 10.57 -11.55 -10.79
N PRO A 222 11.93 -11.55 -10.71
CA PRO A 222 12.69 -10.41 -10.27
C PRO A 222 12.30 -9.11 -11.00
N LYS A 223 12.21 -8.02 -10.25
CA LYS A 223 11.66 -6.73 -10.69
C LYS A 223 12.33 -6.13 -11.94
N ASP A 224 13.62 -6.44 -12.16
CA ASP A 224 14.42 -5.87 -13.24
C ASP A 224 14.45 -6.79 -14.49
N HIS A 225 13.86 -7.99 -14.45
CA HIS A 225 13.81 -8.95 -15.54
C HIS A 225 12.63 -8.66 -16.50
N LEU A 226 12.58 -7.45 -17.08
CA LEU A 226 11.41 -6.98 -17.85
C LEU A 226 11.10 -7.82 -19.08
N ASP A 227 12.10 -8.33 -19.79
CA ASP A 227 11.89 -9.20 -20.96
C ASP A 227 11.27 -10.55 -20.57
N ASP A 228 11.65 -11.10 -19.43
CA ASP A 228 11.07 -12.33 -18.91
C ASP A 228 9.66 -12.10 -18.36
N LEU A 229 9.41 -10.96 -17.69
CA LEU A 229 8.07 -10.54 -17.27
C LEU A 229 7.14 -10.38 -18.46
N ARG A 230 7.61 -9.79 -19.57
CA ARG A 230 6.84 -9.69 -20.82
C ARG A 230 6.45 -11.05 -21.36
N ARG A 231 7.39 -11.99 -21.43
CA ARG A 231 7.13 -13.38 -21.89
C ARG A 231 6.10 -14.10 -21.02
N VAL A 232 6.21 -13.94 -19.68
CA VAL A 232 5.21 -14.50 -18.76
C VAL A 232 3.85 -13.84 -18.97
N THR A 233 3.80 -12.53 -19.10
CA THR A 233 2.55 -11.78 -19.30
C THR A 233 1.84 -12.19 -20.60
N GLU A 234 2.57 -12.31 -21.70
CA GLU A 234 2.01 -12.71 -23.00
C GLU A 234 1.44 -14.15 -23.00
N ALA A 235 2.02 -15.05 -22.22
CA ALA A 235 1.62 -16.46 -22.18
C ALA A 235 0.72 -16.83 -20.99
N SER A 236 0.60 -15.97 -19.99
CA SER A 236 -0.12 -16.26 -18.75
C SER A 236 -1.63 -16.32 -18.95
N PRO A 237 -2.30 -17.38 -18.49
CA PRO A 237 -3.77 -17.45 -18.47
C PRO A 237 -4.41 -16.64 -17.33
N LEU A 238 -3.61 -16.07 -16.44
CA LEU A 238 -4.05 -15.22 -15.31
C LEU A 238 -3.47 -13.81 -15.45
N PRO A 239 -4.15 -12.78 -14.96
CA PRO A 239 -3.58 -11.43 -14.86
C PRO A 239 -2.29 -11.44 -14.05
N ILE A 240 -1.25 -10.76 -14.58
CA ILE A 240 0.03 -10.49 -13.92
C ILE A 240 0.02 -9.04 -13.45
N ILE A 241 0.17 -8.82 -12.16
CA ILE A 241 0.24 -7.50 -11.53
C ILE A 241 1.64 -7.30 -10.96
N LEU A 242 2.29 -6.19 -11.29
CA LEU A 242 3.63 -5.89 -10.79
C LEU A 242 3.59 -4.99 -9.56
N ASP A 243 4.37 -5.35 -8.53
CA ASP A 243 4.53 -4.61 -7.27
C ASP A 243 5.92 -3.99 -7.15
N GLU A 244 6.95 -4.81 -6.99
CA GLU A 244 8.32 -4.33 -6.79
C GLU A 244 8.92 -3.67 -8.04
N SER A 245 8.41 -4.01 -9.23
CA SER A 245 8.84 -3.38 -10.49
C SER A 245 8.31 -1.96 -10.68
N VAL A 246 7.27 -1.56 -9.94
CA VAL A 246 6.65 -0.24 -10.04
C VAL A 246 6.79 0.52 -8.73
N GLN A 247 7.48 1.63 -8.73
CA GLN A 247 7.75 2.44 -7.55
C GLN A 247 7.13 3.84 -7.63
N GLY A 248 6.95 4.37 -8.84
CA GLY A 248 6.41 5.70 -9.06
C GLY A 248 5.88 5.90 -10.48
N PRO A 249 5.39 7.11 -10.81
CA PRO A 249 4.83 7.42 -12.13
C PRO A 249 5.78 7.12 -13.30
N GLN A 250 7.09 7.33 -13.12
CA GLN A 250 8.12 7.10 -14.13
C GLN A 250 8.25 5.63 -14.56
N ASP A 251 7.76 4.69 -13.74
CA ASP A 251 7.84 3.26 -14.06
C ASP A 251 6.67 2.80 -14.95
N VAL A 252 5.53 3.51 -14.92
CA VAL A 252 4.29 3.03 -15.54
C VAL A 252 4.47 2.81 -17.04
N GLU A 253 5.08 3.77 -17.75
CA GLU A 253 5.31 3.67 -19.19
C GLU A 253 6.29 2.54 -19.54
N ARG A 254 7.35 2.38 -18.75
CA ARG A 254 8.37 1.32 -18.92
C ARG A 254 7.78 -0.08 -18.82
N LEU A 255 6.70 -0.25 -18.05
CA LEU A 255 6.06 -1.54 -17.77
C LEU A 255 4.95 -1.92 -18.77
N VAL A 256 4.66 -1.06 -19.74
CA VAL A 256 3.67 -1.38 -20.79
C VAL A 256 4.08 -2.64 -21.56
N GLY A 257 3.18 -3.63 -21.60
CA GLY A 257 3.43 -4.95 -22.18
C GLY A 257 4.23 -5.92 -21.30
N CYS A 258 4.76 -5.48 -20.15
CA CYS A 258 5.44 -6.35 -19.19
C CYS A 258 4.50 -6.87 -18.10
N CYS A 259 3.26 -6.39 -18.05
CA CYS A 259 2.24 -6.79 -17.09
C CYS A 259 0.83 -6.50 -17.60
N HIS A 260 -0.17 -7.10 -16.97
CA HIS A 260 -1.57 -6.74 -17.18
C HIS A 260 -2.02 -5.59 -16.29
N GLY A 261 -1.26 -5.30 -15.21
CA GLY A 261 -1.57 -4.21 -14.29
C GLY A 261 -0.46 -3.96 -13.27
N ILE A 262 -0.65 -2.92 -12.47
CA ILE A 262 0.32 -2.46 -11.47
C ILE A 262 -0.30 -2.38 -10.08
N ASN A 263 0.49 -2.68 -9.05
CA ASN A 263 0.14 -2.49 -7.64
C ASN A 263 0.72 -1.17 -7.14
N ILE A 264 -0.15 -0.20 -6.89
CA ILE A 264 0.20 1.13 -6.40
C ILE A 264 0.12 1.12 -4.87
N LYS A 265 1.21 1.53 -4.20
CA LYS A 265 1.26 1.73 -2.75
C LYS A 265 1.73 3.14 -2.46
N LEU A 266 1.04 3.85 -1.57
CA LEU A 266 1.34 5.25 -1.28
C LEU A 266 2.78 5.46 -0.79
N MET A 267 3.28 4.53 0.03
CA MET A 267 4.66 4.56 0.55
C MET A 267 5.73 4.36 -0.53
N LYS A 268 5.37 3.77 -1.68
CA LYS A 268 6.30 3.62 -2.81
C LYS A 268 6.32 4.85 -3.70
N CYS A 269 5.16 5.43 -3.97
CA CYS A 269 5.04 6.50 -4.96
C CYS A 269 5.09 7.91 -4.36
N GLY A 270 5.01 8.04 -3.03
CA GLY A 270 5.09 9.33 -2.35
C GLY A 270 3.73 9.99 -2.06
N GLY A 271 2.61 9.23 -2.07
CA GLY A 271 1.31 9.71 -1.60
C GLY A 271 0.16 9.61 -2.60
N LEU A 272 -0.93 10.30 -2.30
CA LEU A 272 -2.19 10.29 -3.07
C LEU A 272 -2.06 10.97 -4.44
N ALA A 273 -1.36 12.10 -4.51
CA ALA A 273 -1.20 12.84 -5.76
C ALA A 273 -0.46 12.02 -6.83
N PRO A 274 0.74 11.46 -6.57
CA PRO A 274 1.40 10.59 -7.53
C PRO A 274 0.64 9.29 -7.79
N ALA A 275 -0.04 8.71 -6.78
CA ALA A 275 -0.88 7.53 -6.98
C ALA A 275 -2.01 7.78 -7.98
N ARG A 276 -2.68 8.92 -7.91
CA ARG A 276 -3.72 9.31 -8.88
C ARG A 276 -3.17 9.47 -10.29
N LEU A 277 -1.98 10.05 -10.43
CA LEU A 277 -1.30 10.15 -11.72
C LEU A 277 -1.00 8.74 -12.28
N MET A 278 -0.45 7.84 -11.46
CA MET A 278 -0.19 6.46 -11.87
C MET A 278 -1.45 5.73 -12.32
N ILE A 279 -2.57 5.91 -11.61
CA ILE A 279 -3.87 5.34 -12.00
C ILE A 279 -4.28 5.83 -13.41
N GLN A 280 -4.17 7.14 -13.66
CA GLN A 280 -4.53 7.72 -14.97
C GLN A 280 -3.63 7.18 -16.08
N MET A 281 -2.31 7.12 -15.85
CA MET A 281 -1.34 6.56 -16.80
C MET A 281 -1.63 5.07 -17.07
N ALA A 282 -1.85 4.27 -16.04
CA ALA A 282 -2.19 2.85 -16.18
C ALA A 282 -3.45 2.66 -17.02
N ARG A 283 -4.49 3.44 -16.77
CA ARG A 283 -5.76 3.39 -17.53
C ARG A 283 -5.58 3.83 -18.99
N LEU A 284 -4.74 4.83 -19.25
CA LEU A 284 -4.41 5.26 -20.60
C LEU A 284 -3.77 4.12 -21.42
N HIS A 285 -2.96 3.30 -20.79
CA HIS A 285 -2.32 2.13 -21.40
C HIS A 285 -3.14 0.82 -21.29
N GLY A 286 -4.39 0.89 -20.85
CA GLY A 286 -5.26 -0.28 -20.71
C GLY A 286 -4.87 -1.25 -19.58
N MET A 287 -4.00 -0.82 -18.66
CA MET A 287 -3.56 -1.65 -17.55
C MET A 287 -4.59 -1.67 -16.43
N GLN A 288 -4.67 -2.80 -15.73
CA GLN A 288 -5.40 -2.94 -14.47
C GLN A 288 -4.68 -2.22 -13.33
N VAL A 289 -5.45 -1.82 -12.33
CA VAL A 289 -4.96 -1.12 -11.15
C VAL A 289 -5.25 -1.96 -9.90
N MET A 290 -4.22 -2.26 -9.15
CA MET A 290 -4.31 -2.75 -7.79
C MET A 290 -3.86 -1.63 -6.85
N LEU A 291 -4.55 -1.47 -5.73
CA LEU A 291 -4.11 -0.64 -4.62
C LEU A 291 -3.72 -1.57 -3.47
N GLY A 292 -2.47 -1.50 -3.09
CA GLY A 292 -1.92 -2.22 -1.94
C GLY A 292 -1.50 -1.28 -0.82
N CYS A 293 -1.07 -1.90 0.27
CA CYS A 293 -0.49 -1.21 1.42
C CYS A 293 0.79 -1.92 1.88
N MET A 294 1.48 -1.31 2.82
CA MET A 294 2.48 -1.95 3.67
C MET A 294 1.80 -2.40 4.98
N THR A 295 2.56 -2.72 6.00
CA THR A 295 2.04 -2.75 7.36
C THR A 295 1.88 -1.29 7.80
N GLU A 296 0.67 -0.83 7.94
CA GLU A 296 0.30 0.57 8.11
C GLU A 296 -0.82 0.69 9.14
N THR A 297 -1.03 1.89 9.69
CA THR A 297 -2.20 2.17 10.53
C THR A 297 -3.46 2.41 9.68
N SER A 298 -4.59 2.57 10.34
CA SER A 298 -5.84 3.01 9.68
C SER A 298 -5.69 4.35 8.94
N CYS A 299 -4.68 5.17 9.23
CA CYS A 299 -4.43 6.44 8.54
C CYS A 299 -4.05 6.19 7.07
N ALA A 300 -2.91 5.56 6.81
CA ALA A 300 -2.43 5.34 5.45
C ALA A 300 -3.29 4.35 4.67
N VAL A 301 -3.77 3.28 5.33
CA VAL A 301 -4.69 2.34 4.68
C VAL A 301 -5.98 3.03 4.23
N THR A 302 -6.55 3.92 5.07
CA THR A 302 -7.72 4.71 4.69
C THR A 302 -7.41 5.72 3.58
N ALA A 303 -6.22 6.31 3.57
CA ALA A 303 -5.79 7.19 2.49
C ALA A 303 -5.77 6.45 1.14
N ALA A 304 -5.15 5.27 1.08
CA ALA A 304 -5.18 4.43 -0.11
C ALA A 304 -6.61 4.04 -0.51
N ALA A 305 -7.46 3.71 0.47
CA ALA A 305 -8.85 3.36 0.23
C ALA A 305 -9.69 4.49 -0.40
N GLN A 306 -9.32 5.78 -0.21
CA GLN A 306 -10.01 6.88 -0.89
C GLN A 306 -9.95 6.75 -2.42
N LEU A 307 -8.95 6.04 -2.96
CA LEU A 307 -8.79 5.77 -4.38
C LEU A 307 -9.39 4.41 -4.81
N ALA A 308 -9.94 3.63 -3.87
CA ALA A 308 -10.48 2.28 -4.15
C ALA A 308 -11.52 2.22 -5.28
N PRO A 309 -12.37 3.26 -5.53
CA PRO A 309 -13.29 3.23 -6.66
C PRO A 309 -12.63 3.15 -8.06
N TYR A 310 -11.34 3.39 -8.15
CA TYR A 310 -10.56 3.23 -9.38
C TYR A 310 -9.98 1.82 -9.55
N ALA A 311 -9.90 1.02 -8.48
CA ALA A 311 -9.13 -0.22 -8.47
C ALA A 311 -9.92 -1.43 -8.97
N ASP A 312 -9.23 -2.33 -9.68
CA ASP A 312 -9.70 -3.67 -10.04
C ASP A 312 -9.45 -4.66 -8.89
N TYR A 313 -8.33 -4.46 -8.17
CA TYR A 313 -7.92 -5.26 -7.01
C TYR A 313 -7.58 -4.36 -5.83
N LEU A 314 -7.90 -4.83 -4.63
CA LEU A 314 -7.54 -4.17 -3.36
C LEU A 314 -6.84 -5.16 -2.44
N ASP A 315 -5.76 -4.69 -1.80
CA ASP A 315 -4.98 -5.40 -0.79
C ASP A 315 -4.67 -4.41 0.35
N LEU A 316 -5.72 -4.09 1.11
CA LEU A 316 -5.75 -3.00 2.10
C LEU A 316 -6.01 -3.54 3.50
N ASP A 317 -5.23 -4.53 3.92
CA ASP A 317 -5.35 -5.22 5.20
C ASP A 317 -4.24 -4.85 6.22
N GLY A 318 -3.30 -3.97 5.87
CA GLY A 318 -2.12 -3.65 6.68
C GLY A 318 -2.43 -3.25 8.12
N HIS A 319 -3.51 -2.49 8.35
CA HIS A 319 -3.96 -2.07 9.68
C HIS A 319 -4.52 -3.23 10.53
N LEU A 320 -4.94 -4.32 9.91
CA LEU A 320 -5.42 -5.52 10.60
C LEU A 320 -4.27 -6.39 11.12
N LEU A 321 -3.04 -6.12 10.72
CA LEU A 321 -1.86 -6.87 11.12
C LEU A 321 -1.19 -6.30 12.37
N ILE A 322 -1.61 -5.12 12.84
CA ILE A 322 -1.01 -4.42 13.98
C ILE A 322 -1.91 -4.41 15.21
N SER A 323 -1.29 -4.32 16.39
CA SER A 323 -1.99 -4.29 17.68
C SER A 323 -2.10 -2.89 18.30
N ASN A 324 -1.32 -1.93 17.83
CA ASN A 324 -1.20 -0.60 18.41
C ASN A 324 -1.66 0.53 17.47
N ASP A 325 -2.65 0.28 16.63
CA ASP A 325 -3.22 1.32 15.76
C ASP A 325 -3.81 2.47 16.59
N PRO A 326 -3.29 3.73 16.46
CA PRO A 326 -3.76 4.86 17.24
C PRO A 326 -5.03 5.50 16.68
N PHE A 327 -5.46 5.06 15.49
CA PHE A 327 -6.64 5.58 14.80
C PHE A 327 -7.81 4.60 14.82
N SER A 328 -9.02 5.13 14.72
CA SER A 328 -10.26 4.39 14.47
C SER A 328 -11.03 5.06 13.34
N ASP A 329 -12.16 4.46 12.99
CA ASP A 329 -13.01 4.92 11.89
C ASP A 329 -12.27 4.84 10.53
N GLY A 330 -12.53 5.75 9.61
CA GLY A 330 -11.96 5.70 8.27
C GLY A 330 -12.61 4.61 7.41
N MET A 331 -11.81 3.88 6.63
CA MET A 331 -12.35 2.79 5.81
C MET A 331 -12.78 1.60 6.68
N GLN A 332 -13.81 0.90 6.23
CA GLN A 332 -14.27 -0.34 6.84
C GLN A 332 -14.30 -1.47 5.81
N VAL A 333 -14.19 -2.70 6.29
CA VAL A 333 -14.42 -3.90 5.48
C VAL A 333 -15.73 -4.52 5.93
N ILE A 334 -16.74 -4.43 5.06
CA ILE A 334 -18.08 -4.99 5.31
C ILE A 334 -18.32 -6.09 4.27
N ASP A 335 -18.56 -7.30 4.73
CA ASP A 335 -18.71 -8.48 3.86
C ASP A 335 -17.55 -8.63 2.85
N GLY A 336 -16.32 -8.34 3.30
CA GLY A 336 -15.11 -8.36 2.49
C GLY A 336 -14.92 -7.19 1.53
N ARG A 337 -15.87 -6.28 1.41
CA ARG A 337 -15.79 -5.09 0.54
C ARG A 337 -15.31 -3.87 1.30
N VAL A 338 -14.46 -3.10 0.66
CA VAL A 338 -14.06 -1.79 1.19
C VAL A 338 -15.25 -0.84 1.16
N THR A 339 -15.51 -0.21 2.30
CA THR A 339 -16.56 0.79 2.47
C THR A 339 -15.95 2.09 2.99
N LEU A 340 -16.18 3.17 2.24
CA LEU A 340 -15.68 4.51 2.58
C LEU A 340 -16.73 5.25 3.43
N GLN A 341 -16.27 5.89 4.50
CA GLN A 341 -17.10 6.65 5.40
C GLN A 341 -17.41 8.07 4.86
N GLN A 342 -18.42 8.70 5.44
CA GLN A 342 -18.84 10.07 5.10
C GLN A 342 -18.08 11.15 5.94
N GLY A 343 -17.09 10.74 6.72
CA GLY A 343 -16.30 11.66 7.54
C GLY A 343 -15.44 12.62 6.71
N ASN A 344 -15.19 13.81 7.22
CA ASN A 344 -14.36 14.82 6.57
C ASN A 344 -12.90 14.35 6.44
N GLY A 345 -12.25 14.69 5.35
CA GLY A 345 -10.90 14.22 5.04
C GLY A 345 -10.87 12.71 4.86
N LEU A 346 -10.01 12.04 5.60
CA LEU A 346 -9.93 10.58 5.69
C LEU A 346 -11.09 9.98 6.50
N GLY A 347 -11.75 10.77 7.36
CA GLY A 347 -12.77 10.28 8.27
C GLY A 347 -12.22 9.46 9.44
N ILE A 348 -10.93 9.53 9.71
CA ILE A 348 -10.29 8.86 10.86
C ILE A 348 -10.42 9.70 12.13
N THR A 349 -10.41 9.00 13.28
CA THR A 349 -10.46 9.57 14.63
C THR A 349 -9.28 9.06 15.44
N VAL A 350 -8.65 9.91 16.23
CA VAL A 350 -7.58 9.50 17.18
C VAL A 350 -8.22 8.83 18.39
N LYS A 351 -7.83 7.58 18.69
CA LYS A 351 -8.40 6.76 19.77
C LYS A 351 -8.17 7.30 21.17
N SER A 352 -7.06 8.00 21.39
CA SER A 352 -6.69 8.46 22.73
C SER A 352 -6.21 9.92 22.73
N PRO A 353 -6.77 10.78 23.59
CA PRO A 353 -6.26 12.15 23.78
C PRO A 353 -4.80 12.20 24.25
N SER A 354 -4.29 11.12 24.85
CA SER A 354 -2.87 11.00 25.23
C SER A 354 -1.94 10.74 24.04
N PHE A 355 -2.48 10.47 22.86
CA PHE A 355 -1.74 10.44 21.61
C PHE A 355 -1.49 11.88 21.15
N THR A 356 -0.52 12.55 21.80
CA THR A 356 -0.10 13.90 21.46
C THR A 356 1.18 13.85 20.66
N PHE A 357 1.27 14.72 19.67
CA PHE A 357 2.53 15.09 19.06
C PHE A 357 3.18 16.13 19.99
N SER A 358 4.36 15.82 20.52
CA SER A 358 5.14 16.82 21.29
C SER A 358 5.56 17.95 20.37
N ALA A 359 5.39 19.15 20.84
CA ALA A 359 5.89 20.35 20.18
C ALA A 359 7.42 20.32 20.11
#